data_af38e85e9d4d5f1e9702d7b285aff70d
#
_entry.id   af38e85e9d4d5f1e9702d7b285aff70d
#
_cell.length_a   1.000
_cell.length_b   1.000
_cell.length_c   1.000
_cell.angle_alpha   90.00
_cell.angle_beta   90.00
_cell.angle_gamma   90.00
#
_symmetry.space_group_name_H-M   'P 1'
#
loop_
_entity.id
_entity.type
_entity.pdbx_description
1 polymer ?
#
loop_
_entity_poly.entity_id
_entity_poly.type
_entity_poly.pdbx_seq_one_letter_code
_entity_poly.pdbx_strand_id
1 'polypeptide(L)'
;MRHEIITLQDMQLIGIAKQIPFNQGAEECPKFWGEYFETLIKPVMMEGKAPNAQQQAAIDNHIGEYALCTCNIPNHNCSTCAEENFTACNAKCFTYVIAGTYQGGAVPEGMQLYPLHNGAWLKVHFEGGMAAFQQQFQQVYHEWLPQHPEFKIASNASSMEWYSGTDIQSPDFPCGVMIPLIDKPCN
;
A
#
# COMPACT_ATOMS: atom_id res chain seq x y z
N MET A 1 6.44 0.78 20.07
CA MET A 1 5.84 0.27 18.83
C MET A 1 6.74 -0.81 18.26
N ARG A 2 6.22 -2.00 17.97
CA ARG A 2 7.01 -3.10 17.42
C ARG A 2 7.37 -2.81 15.98
N HIS A 3 8.65 -2.95 15.63
CA HIS A 3 9.12 -2.69 14.26
C HIS A 3 10.33 -3.57 13.93
N GLU A 4 10.62 -3.67 12.65
CA GLU A 4 11.81 -4.35 12.11
C GLU A 4 12.28 -3.64 10.85
N ILE A 5 13.56 -3.78 10.51
CA ILE A 5 14.09 -3.33 9.23
C ILE A 5 14.22 -4.54 8.33
N ILE A 6 13.60 -4.47 7.17
CA ILE A 6 13.68 -5.48 6.12
C ILE A 6 14.31 -4.88 4.87
N THR A 7 14.79 -5.72 3.98
CA THR A 7 15.31 -5.30 2.68
C THR A 7 14.43 -5.86 1.57
N LEU A 8 13.95 -4.99 0.68
CA LEU A 8 13.26 -5.38 -0.55
C LEU A 8 14.19 -5.17 -1.75
N GLN A 9 14.18 -6.13 -2.68
CA GLN A 9 14.90 -6.05 -3.94
C GLN A 9 14.01 -6.55 -5.07
N ASP A 10 13.95 -5.78 -6.15
CA ASP A 10 13.24 -6.10 -7.40
C ASP A 10 11.77 -6.53 -7.21
N MET A 11 11.18 -6.11 -6.08
CA MET A 11 9.78 -6.42 -5.79
C MET A 11 8.86 -5.49 -6.60
N GLN A 12 7.92 -6.11 -7.29
CA GLN A 12 6.85 -5.42 -7.99
C GLN A 12 5.51 -5.83 -7.39
N LEU A 13 4.61 -4.88 -7.28
CA LEU A 13 3.22 -5.14 -6.96
C LEU A 13 2.37 -5.04 -8.21
N ILE A 14 1.28 -5.81 -8.24
CA ILE A 14 0.19 -5.66 -9.20
C ILE A 14 -1.07 -5.26 -8.44
N GLY A 15 -1.86 -4.35 -8.99
CA GLY A 15 -3.06 -3.91 -8.28
C GLY A 15 -4.02 -3.09 -9.12
N ILE A 16 -5.14 -2.76 -8.48
CA ILE A 16 -6.15 -1.83 -8.96
C ILE A 16 -5.99 -0.49 -8.25
N ALA A 17 -6.27 0.60 -8.94
CA ALA A 17 -6.03 1.93 -8.43
C ALA A 17 -7.27 2.83 -8.52
N LYS A 18 -7.42 3.73 -7.54
CA LYS A 18 -8.45 4.76 -7.51
C LYS A 18 -7.82 6.10 -7.15
N GLN A 19 -8.21 7.15 -7.86
CA GLN A 19 -7.87 8.54 -7.51
C GLN A 19 -8.78 8.99 -6.37
N ILE A 20 -8.20 9.43 -5.27
CA ILE A 20 -8.94 9.83 -4.07
C ILE A 20 -8.53 11.25 -3.67
N PRO A 21 -9.48 12.18 -3.47
CA PRO A 21 -9.17 13.50 -2.92
C PRO A 21 -8.54 13.40 -1.53
N PHE A 22 -7.52 14.22 -1.24
CA PHE A 22 -6.81 14.15 0.04
C PHE A 22 -7.70 14.28 1.26
N ASN A 23 -8.73 15.09 1.18
CA ASN A 23 -9.69 15.31 2.27
C ASN A 23 -10.75 14.22 2.40
N GLN A 24 -10.77 13.22 1.51
CA GLN A 24 -11.78 12.15 1.50
C GLN A 24 -11.16 10.75 1.74
N GLY A 25 -9.87 10.66 2.00
CA GLY A 25 -9.17 9.38 2.17
C GLY A 25 -9.79 8.47 3.21
N ALA A 26 -10.16 9.02 4.37
CA ALA A 26 -10.77 8.26 5.46
C ALA A 26 -12.13 7.61 5.08
N GLU A 27 -12.86 8.20 4.13
CA GLU A 27 -14.14 7.70 3.66
C GLU A 27 -13.99 6.82 2.42
N GLU A 28 -13.21 7.28 1.44
CA GLU A 28 -13.13 6.65 0.12
C GLU A 28 -12.23 5.40 0.09
N CYS A 29 -11.16 5.33 0.91
CA CYS A 29 -10.34 4.13 0.96
C CYS A 29 -11.14 2.89 1.43
N PRO A 30 -11.91 2.94 2.54
CA PRO A 30 -12.76 1.82 2.95
C PRO A 30 -13.83 1.45 1.91
N LYS A 31 -14.42 2.44 1.22
CA LYS A 31 -15.37 2.17 0.13
C LYS A 31 -14.70 1.42 -1.01
N PHE A 32 -13.49 1.81 -1.39
CA PHE A 32 -12.75 1.14 -2.46
C PHE A 32 -12.39 -0.30 -2.09
N TRP A 33 -12.05 -0.56 -0.82
CA TRP A 33 -11.89 -1.94 -0.33
C TRP A 33 -13.19 -2.75 -0.42
N GLY A 34 -14.34 -2.13 -0.13
CA GLY A 34 -15.65 -2.75 -0.33
C GLY A 34 -15.93 -3.06 -1.80
N GLU A 35 -15.68 -2.12 -2.71
CA GLU A 35 -15.80 -2.31 -4.16
C GLU A 35 -14.91 -3.47 -4.65
N TYR A 36 -13.64 -3.51 -4.22
CA TYR A 36 -12.71 -4.59 -4.51
C TYR A 36 -13.25 -5.95 -4.07
N PHE A 37 -13.70 -6.06 -2.81
CA PHE A 37 -14.24 -7.30 -2.28
C PHE A 37 -15.47 -7.78 -3.07
N GLU A 38 -16.46 -6.92 -3.28
CA GLU A 38 -17.70 -7.25 -3.97
C GLU A 38 -17.49 -7.63 -5.44
N THR A 39 -16.51 -7.02 -6.12
CA THR A 39 -16.30 -7.22 -7.56
C THR A 39 -15.28 -8.29 -7.90
N LEU A 40 -14.20 -8.39 -7.15
CA LEU A 40 -13.09 -9.29 -7.48
C LEU A 40 -13.03 -10.55 -6.60
N ILE A 41 -13.36 -10.45 -5.33
CA ILE A 41 -13.17 -11.57 -4.41
C ILE A 41 -14.44 -12.38 -4.20
N LYS A 42 -15.53 -11.74 -3.81
CA LYS A 42 -16.80 -12.40 -3.45
C LYS A 42 -17.37 -13.32 -4.56
N PRO A 43 -17.40 -12.91 -5.86
CA PRO A 43 -17.96 -13.76 -6.90
C PRO A 43 -17.27 -15.11 -7.02
N VAL A 44 -15.95 -15.15 -6.80
CA VAL A 44 -15.16 -16.37 -6.92
C VAL A 44 -15.15 -17.15 -5.61
N MET A 45 -14.78 -16.47 -4.51
CA MET A 45 -14.52 -17.15 -3.23
C MET A 45 -15.79 -17.53 -2.47
N MET A 46 -16.88 -16.78 -2.63
CA MET A 46 -18.11 -17.01 -1.87
C MET A 46 -19.26 -17.54 -2.74
N GLU A 47 -19.32 -17.17 -4.02
CA GLU A 47 -20.40 -17.57 -4.92
C GLU A 47 -19.99 -18.71 -5.86
N GLY A 48 -18.70 -19.12 -5.85
CA GLY A 48 -18.18 -20.23 -6.63
C GLY A 48 -18.21 -20.01 -8.15
N LYS A 49 -18.23 -18.74 -8.60
CA LYS A 49 -18.18 -18.40 -10.03
C LYS A 49 -16.78 -18.63 -10.60
N ALA A 50 -16.72 -19.03 -11.86
CA ALA A 50 -15.45 -19.09 -12.57
C ALA A 50 -14.83 -17.67 -12.65
N PRO A 51 -13.53 -17.53 -12.32
CA PRO A 51 -12.89 -16.21 -12.32
C PRO A 51 -12.70 -15.66 -13.74
N ASN A 52 -12.90 -14.38 -13.92
CA ASN A 52 -12.41 -13.65 -15.08
C ASN A 52 -10.90 -13.33 -14.92
N ALA A 53 -10.30 -12.69 -15.93
CA ALA A 53 -8.86 -12.41 -15.93
C ALA A 53 -8.40 -11.56 -14.73
N GLN A 54 -9.17 -10.53 -14.34
CA GLN A 54 -8.84 -9.70 -13.19
C GLN A 54 -8.99 -10.47 -11.87
N GLN A 55 -10.05 -11.26 -11.72
CA GLN A 55 -10.29 -12.07 -10.53
C GLN A 55 -9.23 -13.16 -10.37
N GLN A 56 -8.83 -13.79 -11.48
CA GLN A 56 -7.74 -14.77 -11.45
C GLN A 56 -6.41 -14.09 -11.04
N ALA A 57 -6.09 -12.95 -11.62
CA ALA A 57 -4.89 -12.21 -11.25
C ALA A 57 -4.93 -11.75 -9.78
N ALA A 58 -6.09 -11.39 -9.25
CA ALA A 58 -6.24 -11.03 -7.85
C ALA A 58 -5.91 -12.21 -6.91
N ILE A 59 -6.33 -13.41 -7.28
CA ILE A 59 -6.04 -14.64 -6.53
C ILE A 59 -4.56 -15.01 -6.65
N ASP A 60 -4.03 -15.08 -7.88
CA ASP A 60 -2.67 -15.56 -8.16
C ASP A 60 -1.59 -14.66 -7.55
N ASN A 61 -1.87 -13.37 -7.43
CA ASN A 61 -0.94 -12.37 -6.91
C ASN A 61 -1.28 -11.91 -5.48
N HIS A 62 -2.22 -12.56 -4.81
CA HIS A 62 -2.64 -12.20 -3.45
C HIS A 62 -2.98 -10.71 -3.31
N ILE A 63 -3.70 -10.14 -4.29
CA ILE A 63 -4.13 -8.73 -4.20
C ILE A 63 -4.98 -8.57 -2.94
N GLY A 64 -4.69 -7.54 -2.16
CA GLY A 64 -5.27 -7.31 -0.84
C GLY A 64 -4.27 -7.46 0.32
N GLU A 65 -3.05 -7.97 0.05
CA GLU A 65 -2.00 -8.00 1.06
C GLU A 65 -1.33 -6.63 1.28
N TYR A 66 -1.46 -5.72 0.30
CA TYR A 66 -0.86 -4.38 0.38
C TYR A 66 -1.83 -3.30 -0.08
N ALA A 67 -1.64 -2.09 0.46
CA ALA A 67 -2.20 -0.88 -0.13
C ALA A 67 -1.14 0.23 -0.19
N LEU A 68 -1.06 0.92 -1.33
CA LEU A 68 -0.13 2.03 -1.53
C LEU A 68 -0.89 3.35 -1.62
N CYS A 69 -0.33 4.38 -0.98
CA CYS A 69 -0.67 5.77 -1.27
C CYS A 69 0.47 6.34 -2.12
N THR A 70 0.22 6.62 -3.37
CA THR A 70 1.26 7.14 -4.27
C THR A 70 0.77 8.35 -5.06
N CYS A 71 1.66 9.31 -5.26
CA CYS A 71 1.49 10.38 -6.24
C CYS A 71 2.09 9.98 -7.60
N ASN A 72 2.93 8.94 -7.62
CA ASN A 72 3.62 8.46 -8.83
C ASN A 72 2.80 7.36 -9.49
N ILE A 73 1.91 7.74 -10.43
CA ILE A 73 1.36 6.77 -11.37
C ILE A 73 2.33 6.67 -12.55
N PRO A 74 2.69 5.46 -13.02
CA PRO A 74 3.33 5.31 -14.32
C PRO A 74 2.49 6.03 -15.37
N ASN A 75 3.06 7.01 -16.07
CA ASN A 75 2.41 7.90 -17.05
C ASN A 75 1.59 9.09 -16.48
N HIS A 76 1.59 9.36 -15.20
CA HIS A 76 1.05 10.62 -14.69
C HIS A 76 2.15 11.68 -14.66
N ASN A 77 2.12 12.61 -15.64
CA ASN A 77 2.99 13.80 -15.69
C ASN A 77 2.58 14.80 -14.60
N CYS A 78 2.76 14.42 -13.34
CA CYS A 78 2.77 15.40 -12.26
C CYS A 78 4.17 16.04 -12.22
N SER A 79 4.35 17.16 -12.90
CA SER A 79 5.60 17.92 -12.91
C SER A 79 6.03 18.39 -11.52
N THR A 80 5.11 18.40 -10.54
CA THR A 80 5.38 18.81 -9.16
C THR A 80 5.79 17.66 -8.22
N CYS A 81 5.51 16.40 -8.58
CA CYS A 81 5.96 15.25 -7.79
C CYS A 81 7.41 14.84 -8.08
N ALA A 82 8.02 15.36 -9.15
CA ALA A 82 9.42 15.15 -9.49
C ALA A 82 10.37 16.07 -8.71
N GLU A 83 9.86 17.10 -8.04
CA GLU A 83 10.66 18.02 -7.24
C GLU A 83 10.57 17.67 -5.75
N GLU A 84 11.71 17.56 -5.14
CA GLU A 84 12.22 17.13 -3.85
C GLU A 84 11.36 17.26 -2.56
N ASN A 85 10.09 17.66 -2.62
CA ASN A 85 9.27 17.81 -1.42
C ASN A 85 7.86 17.28 -1.59
N PHE A 86 7.57 16.15 -0.96
CA PHE A 86 6.24 15.55 -0.82
C PHE A 86 5.16 16.51 -0.28
N THR A 87 5.57 17.59 0.37
CA THR A 87 4.73 18.67 0.90
C THR A 87 4.31 19.71 -0.15
N ALA A 88 4.87 19.68 -1.34
CA ALA A 88 4.62 20.68 -2.39
C ALA A 88 3.79 20.18 -3.56
N CYS A 89 3.25 18.93 -3.49
CA CYS A 89 2.34 18.46 -4.52
C CYS A 89 1.01 19.23 -4.41
N ASN A 90 0.79 20.14 -5.36
CA ASN A 90 -0.50 20.83 -5.55
C ASN A 90 -1.59 19.88 -6.10
N ALA A 91 -1.34 18.58 -6.11
CA ALA A 91 -2.33 17.58 -6.46
C ALA A 91 -3.45 17.59 -5.42
N LYS A 92 -4.67 17.74 -5.88
CA LYS A 92 -5.87 17.67 -5.04
C LYS A 92 -6.21 16.23 -4.64
N CYS A 93 -5.53 15.24 -5.23
CA CYS A 93 -5.81 13.82 -5.11
C CYS A 93 -4.51 13.02 -4.95
N PHE A 94 -4.60 11.89 -4.28
CA PHE A 94 -3.59 10.83 -4.31
C PHE A 94 -4.15 9.59 -5.01
N THR A 95 -3.26 8.70 -5.43
CA THR A 95 -3.65 7.39 -5.94
C THR A 95 -3.56 6.38 -4.82
N TYR A 96 -4.69 5.74 -4.52
CA TYR A 96 -4.73 4.61 -3.61
C TYR A 96 -4.79 3.32 -4.43
N VAL A 97 -3.92 2.36 -4.12
CA VAL A 97 -3.79 1.10 -4.86
C VAL A 97 -4.01 -0.06 -3.90
N ILE A 98 -4.95 -0.94 -4.22
CA ILE A 98 -5.06 -2.25 -3.55
C ILE A 98 -4.25 -3.24 -4.38
N ALA A 99 -3.25 -3.87 -3.78
CA ALA A 99 -2.22 -4.61 -4.50
C ALA A 99 -1.82 -5.92 -3.81
N GLY A 100 -1.13 -6.76 -4.57
CA GLY A 100 -0.42 -7.94 -4.10
C GLY A 100 0.92 -8.10 -4.81
N THR A 101 1.74 -9.05 -4.38
CA THR A 101 3.05 -9.29 -4.97
C THR A 101 2.90 -9.88 -6.37
N TYR A 102 3.46 -9.21 -7.40
CA TYR A 102 3.41 -9.71 -8.77
C TYR A 102 4.22 -10.99 -8.94
N GLN A 103 3.56 -12.06 -9.34
CA GLN A 103 4.13 -13.40 -9.54
C GLN A 103 4.50 -13.68 -11.00
N GLY A 104 4.36 -12.68 -11.87
CA GLY A 104 4.56 -12.84 -13.31
C GLY A 104 3.26 -13.05 -14.10
N GLY A 105 3.38 -13.14 -15.42
CA GLY A 105 2.24 -13.37 -16.32
C GLY A 105 1.67 -12.10 -16.95
N ALA A 106 0.49 -12.22 -17.56
CA ALA A 106 -0.18 -11.09 -18.19
C ALA A 106 -0.82 -10.17 -17.15
N VAL A 107 -0.71 -8.87 -17.35
CA VAL A 107 -1.40 -7.86 -16.54
C VAL A 107 -2.76 -7.58 -17.18
N PRO A 108 -3.88 -7.93 -16.52
CA PRO A 108 -5.22 -7.67 -17.07
C PRO A 108 -5.50 -6.18 -17.25
N GLU A 109 -6.40 -5.87 -18.18
CA GLU A 109 -6.93 -4.51 -18.33
C GLU A 109 -7.47 -3.98 -16.99
N GLY A 110 -7.19 -2.72 -16.66
CA GLY A 110 -7.58 -2.09 -15.39
C GLY A 110 -6.66 -2.39 -14.21
N MET A 111 -5.64 -3.25 -14.38
CA MET A 111 -4.57 -3.46 -13.41
C MET A 111 -3.25 -2.84 -13.88
N GLN A 112 -2.36 -2.53 -12.95
CA GLN A 112 -1.05 -1.95 -13.24
C GLN A 112 0.03 -2.52 -12.34
N LEU A 113 1.27 -2.45 -12.81
CA LEU A 113 2.46 -2.82 -12.04
C LEU A 113 3.03 -1.59 -11.33
N TYR A 114 3.45 -1.79 -10.09
CA TYR A 114 4.05 -0.78 -9.23
C TYR A 114 5.40 -1.29 -8.73
N PRO A 115 6.52 -0.84 -9.30
CA PRO A 115 7.84 -1.19 -8.78
C PRO A 115 8.03 -0.54 -7.40
N LEU A 116 8.53 -1.30 -6.44
CA LEU A 116 8.85 -0.79 -5.13
C LEU A 116 10.29 -0.28 -5.08
N HIS A 117 10.55 0.59 -4.10
CA HIS A 117 11.89 1.06 -3.79
C HIS A 117 12.78 -0.13 -3.36
N ASN A 118 13.93 -0.28 -4.04
CA ASN A 118 14.96 -1.23 -3.63
C ASN A 118 15.73 -0.67 -2.43
N GLY A 119 15.98 -1.50 -1.42
CA GLY A 119 16.74 -1.11 -0.25
C GLY A 119 16.02 -1.38 1.06
N ALA A 120 16.38 -0.64 2.09
CA ALA A 120 15.88 -0.83 3.44
C ALA A 120 14.45 -0.27 3.61
N TRP A 121 13.63 -1.01 4.34
CA TRP A 121 12.27 -0.64 4.71
C TRP A 121 12.06 -0.81 6.21
N LEU A 122 11.44 0.17 6.84
CA LEU A 122 10.95 0.09 8.19
C LEU A 122 9.55 -0.52 8.17
N LYS A 123 9.44 -1.76 8.66
CA LYS A 123 8.16 -2.45 8.81
C LYS A 123 7.67 -2.29 10.23
N VAL A 124 6.55 -1.60 10.39
CA VAL A 124 5.90 -1.35 11.68
C VAL A 124 4.68 -2.25 11.81
N HIS A 125 4.56 -2.90 12.97
CA HIS A 125 3.44 -3.79 13.28
C HIS A 125 2.44 -3.08 14.17
N PHE A 126 1.17 -3.18 13.81
CA PHE A 126 0.07 -2.63 14.60
C PHE A 126 -0.52 -3.69 15.52
N GLU A 127 -1.02 -3.25 16.66
CA GLU A 127 -1.68 -4.08 17.66
C GLU A 127 -3.18 -3.71 17.70
N GLY A 128 -4.06 -4.69 17.96
CA GLY A 128 -5.50 -4.47 17.98
C GLY A 128 -6.18 -4.55 16.62
N GLY A 129 -5.49 -5.07 15.61
CA GLY A 129 -6.03 -5.35 14.28
C GLY A 129 -6.54 -4.11 13.55
N MET A 130 -7.51 -4.32 12.66
CA MET A 130 -8.06 -3.22 11.84
C MET A 130 -8.83 -2.17 12.65
N ALA A 131 -9.36 -2.53 13.81
CA ALA A 131 -10.07 -1.57 14.68
C ALA A 131 -9.14 -0.46 15.19
N ALA A 132 -7.86 -0.76 15.40
CA ALA A 132 -6.85 0.20 15.86
C ALA A 132 -6.02 0.82 14.73
N PHE A 133 -6.19 0.36 13.48
CA PHE A 133 -5.33 0.70 12.34
C PHE A 133 -5.16 2.21 12.15
N GLN A 134 -6.25 2.95 12.03
CA GLN A 134 -6.22 4.39 11.79
C GLN A 134 -5.51 5.16 12.90
N GLN A 135 -5.76 4.79 14.15
CA GLN A 135 -5.13 5.43 15.30
C GLN A 135 -3.61 5.18 15.28
N GLN A 136 -3.18 3.95 15.08
CA GLN A 136 -1.77 3.62 15.07
C GLN A 136 -1.04 4.16 13.84
N PHE A 137 -1.72 4.23 12.68
CA PHE A 137 -1.19 4.89 11.50
C PHE A 137 -0.85 6.35 11.81
N GLN A 138 -1.77 7.11 12.42
CA GLN A 138 -1.53 8.48 12.82
C GLN A 138 -0.38 8.60 13.84
N GLN A 139 -0.34 7.70 14.83
CA GLN A 139 0.72 7.68 15.83
C GLN A 139 2.11 7.45 15.21
N VAL A 140 2.23 6.57 14.20
CA VAL A 140 3.52 6.35 13.51
C VAL A 140 4.04 7.65 12.91
N TYR A 141 3.23 8.35 12.14
CA TYR A 141 3.69 9.49 11.35
C TYR A 141 3.80 10.79 12.16
N HIS A 142 2.90 11.01 13.13
CA HIS A 142 2.84 12.27 13.88
C HIS A 142 3.56 12.24 15.22
N GLU A 143 3.74 11.08 15.81
CA GLU A 143 4.33 10.96 17.15
C GLU A 143 5.62 10.16 17.13
N TRP A 144 5.58 8.93 16.61
CA TRP A 144 6.69 7.99 16.75
C TRP A 144 7.87 8.31 15.82
N LEU A 145 7.66 8.47 14.52
CA LEU A 145 8.74 8.79 13.55
C LEU A 145 9.48 10.09 13.88
N PRO A 146 8.81 11.20 14.28
CA PRO A 146 9.51 12.42 14.67
C PRO A 146 10.46 12.24 15.87
N GLN A 147 10.21 11.25 16.74
CA GLN A 147 11.06 10.92 17.88
C GLN A 147 12.20 9.95 17.54
N HIS A 148 12.24 9.42 16.30
CA HIS A 148 13.21 8.44 15.82
C HIS A 148 13.95 8.94 14.57
N PRO A 149 14.78 10.02 14.72
CA PRO A 149 15.46 10.66 13.58
C PRO A 149 16.51 9.75 12.92
N GLU A 150 16.85 8.62 13.52
CA GLU A 150 17.68 7.58 12.93
C GLU A 150 17.04 6.93 11.69
N PHE A 151 15.71 6.91 11.59
CA PHE A 151 14.97 6.42 10.42
C PHE A 151 14.79 7.55 9.40
N LYS A 152 15.67 7.61 8.41
CA LYS A 152 15.57 8.57 7.33
C LYS A 152 14.69 8.02 6.22
N ILE A 153 13.51 8.62 6.05
CA ILE A 153 12.54 8.20 5.03
C ILE A 153 13.03 8.60 3.64
N ALA A 154 12.91 7.69 2.67
CA ALA A 154 13.17 7.98 1.27
C ALA A 154 12.00 8.82 0.70
N SER A 155 12.25 10.10 0.44
CA SER A 155 11.24 11.08 0.03
C SER A 155 10.65 10.82 -1.36
N ASN A 156 11.34 10.05 -2.20
CA ASN A 156 10.96 9.72 -3.57
C ASN A 156 10.26 8.35 -3.70
N ALA A 157 9.95 7.70 -2.60
CA ALA A 157 9.31 6.40 -2.59
C ALA A 157 8.04 6.40 -1.75
N SER A 158 7.05 5.63 -2.20
CA SER A 158 5.77 5.52 -1.51
C SER A 158 5.86 4.54 -0.35
N SER A 159 5.30 4.90 0.79
CA SER A 159 5.00 3.93 1.84
C SER A 159 3.81 3.06 1.47
N MET A 160 3.71 1.90 2.09
CA MET A 160 2.58 1.01 1.88
C MET A 160 2.04 0.47 3.21
N GLU A 161 0.76 0.22 3.23
CA GLU A 161 0.09 -0.57 4.25
C GLU A 161 0.31 -2.06 3.92
N TRP A 162 0.42 -2.89 4.93
CA TRP A 162 0.51 -4.34 4.75
C TRP A 162 -0.48 -5.06 5.64
N TYR A 163 -1.00 -6.18 5.14
CA TYR A 163 -2.02 -6.99 5.79
C TYR A 163 -1.67 -8.46 5.62
N SER A 164 -1.89 -9.27 6.64
CA SER A 164 -1.59 -10.70 6.57
C SER A 164 -2.63 -11.49 7.35
N GLY A 165 -3.26 -12.46 6.69
CA GLY A 165 -4.28 -13.30 7.30
C GLY A 165 -5.65 -13.12 6.66
N THR A 166 -6.61 -13.91 7.11
CA THR A 166 -7.96 -13.98 6.52
C THR A 166 -9.06 -13.42 7.41
N ASP A 167 -8.82 -13.37 8.73
CA ASP A 167 -9.80 -12.88 9.70
C ASP A 167 -9.56 -11.40 10.04
N ILE A 168 -10.04 -10.52 9.17
CA ILE A 168 -9.94 -9.07 9.31
C ILE A 168 -10.62 -8.53 10.58
N GLN A 169 -11.53 -9.28 11.18
CA GLN A 169 -12.23 -8.89 12.39
C GLN A 169 -11.47 -9.26 13.67
N SER A 170 -10.45 -10.08 13.54
CA SER A 170 -9.63 -10.48 14.69
C SER A 170 -8.88 -9.27 15.29
N PRO A 171 -8.88 -9.10 16.62
CA PRO A 171 -8.02 -8.11 17.27
C PRO A 171 -6.52 -8.41 17.09
N ASP A 172 -6.19 -9.65 16.75
CA ASP A 172 -4.82 -10.09 16.46
C ASP A 172 -4.51 -10.11 14.95
N PHE A 173 -5.38 -9.52 14.11
CA PHE A 173 -5.15 -9.46 12.66
C PHE A 173 -3.83 -8.73 12.36
N PRO A 174 -2.85 -9.41 11.73
CA PRO A 174 -1.54 -8.82 11.50
C PRO A 174 -1.62 -7.76 10.40
N CYS A 175 -1.32 -6.52 10.76
CA CYS A 175 -1.32 -5.39 9.84
C CYS A 175 -0.32 -4.31 10.28
N GLY A 176 -0.10 -3.33 9.43
CA GLY A 176 0.77 -2.22 9.75
C GLY A 176 1.20 -1.42 8.52
N VAL A 177 2.33 -0.73 8.63
CA VAL A 177 2.90 0.07 7.55
C VAL A 177 4.34 -0.33 7.26
N MET A 178 4.74 -0.18 6.01
CA MET A 178 6.11 -0.31 5.53
C MET A 178 6.54 1.04 4.92
N ILE A 179 7.65 1.57 5.43
CA ILE A 179 8.13 2.91 5.10
C ILE A 179 9.53 2.76 4.50
N PRO A 180 9.75 3.20 3.25
CA PRO A 180 11.05 3.08 2.61
C PRO A 180 12.07 4.01 3.28
N LEU A 181 13.26 3.49 3.52
CA LEU A 181 14.34 4.23 4.16
C LEU A 181 15.41 4.61 3.12
N ILE A 182 16.09 5.72 3.36
CA ILE A 182 17.31 6.03 2.63
C ILE A 182 18.38 5.02 3.09
N ASP A 183 18.98 4.32 2.15
CA ASP A 183 20.11 3.45 2.46
C ASP A 183 21.22 4.25 3.12
N LYS A 184 21.73 3.75 4.24
CA LYS A 184 22.93 4.36 4.82
C LYS A 184 24.04 4.20 3.78
N PRO A 185 24.79 5.27 3.44
CA PRO A 185 25.96 5.07 2.61
C PRO A 185 26.84 4.02 3.28
N CYS A 186 27.21 3.00 2.52
CA CYS A 186 28.22 2.04 2.98
C CYS A 186 29.48 2.83 3.32
N ASN A 187 29.82 2.89 4.62
CA ASN A 187 31.10 3.42 5.08
C ASN A 187 32.21 2.46 4.73
#